data_60f70cbb1bd59c8f37557c0dc8630dac
#
_entry.id   60f70cbb1bd59c8f37557c0dc8630dac
#
_cell.length_a   1.000
_cell.length_b   1.000
_cell.length_c   1.000
_cell.angle_alpha   90.00
_cell.angle_beta   90.00
_cell.angle_gamma   90.00
#
_symmetry.space_group_name_H-M   'P 1'
#
loop_
_entity.id
_entity.type
_entity.pdbx_description
1 polymer ?
#
loop_
_entity_poly.entity_id
_entity_poly.type
_entity_poly.pdbx_seq_one_letter_code
_entity_poly.pdbx_strand_id
1 'polypeptide(L)'
;MNKWYIRRDFSVAAAKMGKRGIALSSDEPPADALFWEMWNECEDIARQVLDTDYFRGIRNNNLDPNAYGSLMVQDAYYCFEAENAYAAAASHPLDDVCSDFLKGKCASYEEYNLYYHGPWHIRDASGVIPDDPIKSYADYEAHVAGHLDSPYLFCVMLPSEYLWNWIANQLLPTASPSTTSG
;
A
#
# COMPACT_ATOMS: atom_id res chain seq x y z
N MET A 1 8.57 26.07 -2.42
CA MET A 1 8.00 24.79 -2.88
C MET A 1 6.62 24.65 -2.25
N ASN A 2 5.56 24.49 -3.06
CA ASN A 2 4.18 24.68 -2.60
C ASN A 2 3.73 23.53 -1.67
N LYS A 3 3.42 23.85 -0.43
CA LYS A 3 2.93 22.95 0.64
C LYS A 3 1.68 22.12 0.28
N TRP A 4 1.02 22.43 -0.84
CA TRP A 4 -0.17 21.75 -1.33
C TRP A 4 0.10 20.46 -2.13
N TYR A 5 1.31 20.27 -2.66
CA TYR A 5 1.63 19.13 -3.51
C TYR A 5 1.66 17.81 -2.73
N ILE A 6 2.29 17.78 -1.55
CA ILE A 6 2.43 16.55 -0.75
C ILE A 6 1.06 16.00 -0.32
N ARG A 7 0.15 16.85 0.15
CA ARG A 7 -1.22 16.43 0.54
C ARG A 7 -2.05 15.93 -0.64
N ARG A 8 -1.86 16.51 -1.81
CA ARG A 8 -2.62 16.17 -3.01
C ARG A 8 -2.17 14.83 -3.59
N ASP A 9 -0.88 14.50 -3.51
CA ASP A 9 -0.32 13.29 -4.06
C ASP A 9 -0.69 12.06 -3.22
N PHE A 10 -0.67 12.16 -1.90
CA PHE A 10 -1.20 11.09 -1.02
C PHE A 10 -2.69 10.85 -1.23
N SER A 11 -3.48 11.91 -1.30
CA SER A 11 -4.92 11.79 -1.53
C SER A 11 -5.25 11.31 -2.95
N VAL A 12 -4.46 11.67 -3.95
CA VAL A 12 -4.63 11.24 -5.33
C VAL A 12 -4.13 9.81 -5.52
N ALA A 13 -3.03 9.41 -4.87
CA ALA A 13 -2.55 8.03 -4.90
C ALA A 13 -3.56 7.10 -4.20
N ALA A 14 -3.99 7.41 -2.99
CA ALA A 14 -5.02 6.65 -2.27
C ALA A 14 -6.37 6.63 -3.03
N ALA A 15 -6.79 7.77 -3.63
CA ALA A 15 -8.01 7.84 -4.42
C ALA A 15 -7.89 7.16 -5.79
N LYS A 16 -6.70 7.08 -6.39
CA LYS A 16 -6.46 6.34 -7.64
C LYS A 16 -6.34 4.85 -7.38
N MET A 17 -5.69 4.43 -6.30
CA MET A 17 -5.69 3.03 -5.85
C MET A 17 -7.10 2.54 -5.54
N GLY A 18 -7.95 3.38 -4.93
CA GLY A 18 -9.36 3.05 -4.67
C GLY A 18 -10.30 3.14 -5.88
N LYS A 19 -9.93 3.82 -6.96
CA LYS A 19 -10.83 4.04 -8.12
C LYS A 19 -10.55 3.16 -9.34
N ARG A 20 -9.42 2.51 -9.43
CA ARG A 20 -9.01 1.69 -10.58
C ARG A 20 -8.51 0.30 -10.23
N GLY A 21 -8.18 0.03 -8.97
CA GLY A 21 -8.09 -1.35 -8.52
C GLY A 21 -9.41 -2.03 -8.84
N ILE A 22 -9.41 -3.28 -9.27
CA ILE A 22 -10.59 -4.13 -9.39
C ILE A 22 -11.55 -3.61 -8.34
N ALA A 23 -12.77 -3.26 -8.76
CA ALA A 23 -13.79 -2.89 -7.80
C ALA A 23 -13.84 -3.99 -6.74
N LEU A 24 -13.00 -3.88 -5.74
CA LEU A 24 -13.31 -4.45 -4.47
C LEU A 24 -14.69 -3.91 -4.25
N SER A 25 -15.67 -4.80 -4.28
CA SER A 25 -17.03 -4.46 -3.93
C SER A 25 -16.91 -3.42 -2.84
N SER A 26 -17.61 -2.30 -2.98
CA SER A 26 -17.58 -1.22 -1.98
C SER A 26 -18.07 -1.71 -0.62
N ASP A 27 -18.28 -2.99 -0.50
CA ASP A 27 -18.78 -3.68 0.66
C ASP A 27 -17.59 -4.02 1.55
N GLU A 28 -17.58 -3.34 2.67
CA GLU A 28 -16.73 -3.66 3.81
C GLU A 28 -16.85 -5.17 4.12
N PRO A 29 -15.76 -5.87 4.43
CA PRO A 29 -15.86 -7.28 4.78
C PRO A 29 -16.87 -7.49 5.90
N PRO A 30 -17.65 -8.60 5.89
CA PRO A 30 -18.58 -8.91 6.98
C PRO A 30 -17.90 -8.79 8.34
N ALA A 31 -18.63 -8.33 9.35
CA ALA A 31 -18.07 -8.04 10.67
C ALA A 31 -17.42 -9.27 11.36
N ASP A 32 -17.79 -10.46 10.93
CA ASP A 32 -17.25 -11.75 11.39
C ASP A 32 -16.18 -12.34 10.44
N ALA A 33 -15.71 -11.57 9.46
CA ALA A 33 -14.67 -12.02 8.56
C ALA A 33 -13.32 -12.17 9.30
N LEU A 34 -12.58 -13.22 8.97
CA LEU A 34 -11.20 -13.45 9.46
C LEU A 34 -10.30 -12.23 9.27
N PHE A 35 -10.56 -11.42 8.25
CA PHE A 35 -9.89 -10.15 8.01
C PHE A 35 -9.88 -9.25 9.26
N TRP A 36 -11.03 -9.06 9.92
CA TRP A 36 -11.12 -8.20 11.10
C TRP A 36 -10.43 -8.78 12.31
N GLU A 37 -10.48 -10.10 12.49
CA GLU A 37 -9.73 -10.77 13.54
C GLU A 37 -8.23 -10.51 13.37
N MET A 38 -7.68 -10.74 12.18
CA MET A 38 -6.27 -10.48 11.87
C MET A 38 -5.90 -9.02 12.02
N TRP A 39 -6.75 -8.10 11.54
CA TRP A 39 -6.50 -6.67 11.63
C TRP A 39 -6.49 -6.19 13.09
N ASN A 40 -7.45 -6.60 13.89
CA ASN A 40 -7.54 -6.21 15.30
C ASN A 40 -6.30 -6.64 16.11
N GLU A 41 -5.73 -7.80 15.80
CA GLU A 41 -4.47 -8.26 16.42
C GLU A 41 -3.26 -7.38 16.04
N CYS A 42 -3.33 -6.69 14.91
CA CYS A 42 -2.25 -5.84 14.40
C CYS A 42 -2.50 -4.33 14.59
N GLU A 43 -3.68 -3.91 15.04
CA GLU A 43 -4.06 -2.49 15.07
C GLU A 43 -3.15 -1.65 15.97
N ASP A 44 -2.66 -2.21 17.08
CA ASP A 44 -1.71 -1.52 17.95
C ASP A 44 -0.39 -1.18 17.24
N ILE A 45 0.07 -2.06 16.35
CA ILE A 45 1.25 -1.82 15.53
C ILE A 45 0.94 -0.71 14.50
N ALA A 46 -0.23 -0.77 13.86
CA ALA A 46 -0.67 0.26 12.92
C ALA A 46 -0.74 1.65 13.58
N ARG A 47 -1.20 1.73 14.83
CA ARG A 47 -1.21 2.97 15.61
C ARG A 47 0.20 3.48 15.91
N GLN A 48 1.14 2.60 16.23
CA GLN A 48 2.55 2.97 16.43
C GLN A 48 3.17 3.55 15.15
N VAL A 49 2.79 3.04 13.97
CA VAL A 49 3.22 3.59 12.68
C VAL A 49 2.78 5.06 12.52
N LEU A 50 1.54 5.39 12.90
CA LEU A 50 1.04 6.79 12.88
C LEU A 50 1.81 7.73 13.80
N ASP A 51 2.43 7.20 14.85
CA ASP A 51 3.21 7.97 15.82
C ASP A 51 4.70 8.07 15.47
N THR A 52 5.10 7.58 14.31
CA THR A 52 6.46 7.81 13.79
C THR A 52 6.68 9.26 13.39
N ASP A 53 7.94 9.70 13.36
CA ASP A 53 8.30 11.06 12.96
C ASP A 53 7.84 11.39 11.54
N TYR A 54 7.82 10.38 10.67
CA TYR A 54 7.34 10.52 9.30
C TYR A 54 5.88 10.95 9.25
N PHE A 55 4.97 10.20 9.87
CA PHE A 55 3.54 10.51 9.84
C PHE A 55 3.19 11.71 10.72
N ARG A 56 3.91 11.93 11.82
CA ARG A 56 3.81 13.20 12.57
C ARG A 56 4.21 14.40 11.71
N GLY A 57 5.26 14.26 10.90
CA GLY A 57 5.69 15.29 9.95
C GLY A 57 4.62 15.61 8.90
N ILE A 58 3.93 14.59 8.36
CA ILE A 58 2.80 14.79 7.45
C ILE A 58 1.65 15.52 8.14
N ARG A 59 1.24 15.06 9.33
CA ARG A 59 0.14 15.65 10.11
C ARG A 59 0.39 17.11 10.44
N ASN A 60 1.62 17.44 10.84
CA ASN A 60 2.03 18.77 11.23
C ASN A 60 2.48 19.64 10.04
N ASN A 61 2.45 19.11 8.82
CA ASN A 61 2.87 19.77 7.59
C ASN A 61 4.33 20.29 7.65
N ASN A 62 5.22 19.51 8.26
CA ASN A 62 6.65 19.81 8.42
C ASN A 62 7.55 18.59 8.14
N LEU A 63 7.05 17.62 7.34
CA LEU A 63 7.84 16.48 6.92
C LEU A 63 9.13 16.92 6.20
N ASP A 64 10.25 16.34 6.58
CA ASP A 64 11.52 16.52 5.89
C ASP A 64 11.43 16.00 4.45
N PRO A 65 11.73 16.81 3.42
CA PRO A 65 11.75 16.38 2.03
C PRO A 65 12.69 15.19 1.76
N ASN A 66 13.78 15.05 2.51
CA ASN A 66 14.68 13.91 2.37
C ASN A 66 14.04 12.62 2.90
N ALA A 67 13.33 12.70 4.02
CA ALA A 67 12.58 11.55 4.55
C ALA A 67 11.49 11.11 3.57
N TYR A 68 10.79 12.08 2.94
CA TYR A 68 9.82 11.79 1.88
C TYR A 68 10.48 11.09 0.68
N GLY A 69 11.59 11.64 0.17
CA GLY A 69 12.30 11.06 -0.98
C GLY A 69 12.85 9.67 -0.69
N SER A 70 13.39 9.45 0.52
CA SER A 70 13.88 8.15 0.96
C SER A 70 12.75 7.10 0.96
N LEU A 71 11.60 7.44 1.54
CA LEU A 71 10.46 6.52 1.53
C LEU A 71 10.02 6.18 0.09
N MET A 72 9.93 7.18 -0.79
CA MET A 72 9.51 6.94 -2.19
C MET A 72 10.44 5.99 -2.94
N VAL A 73 11.75 6.05 -2.67
CA VAL A 73 12.72 5.13 -3.27
C VAL A 73 12.54 3.71 -2.73
N GLN A 74 12.34 3.56 -1.42
CA GLN A 74 12.10 2.26 -0.80
C GLN A 74 10.74 1.67 -1.20
N ASP A 75 9.71 2.50 -1.31
CA ASP A 75 8.39 2.13 -1.81
C ASP A 75 8.45 1.62 -3.26
N ALA A 76 9.29 2.26 -4.10
CA ALA A 76 9.50 1.79 -5.47
C ALA A 76 10.08 0.37 -5.50
N TYR A 77 11.12 0.07 -4.70
CA TYR A 77 11.65 -1.28 -4.58
C TYR A 77 10.55 -2.27 -4.19
N TYR A 78 9.81 -1.94 -3.14
CA TYR A 78 8.72 -2.79 -2.66
C TYR A 78 7.66 -3.03 -3.75
N CYS A 79 7.19 -1.99 -4.43
CA CYS A 79 6.12 -2.12 -5.42
C CYS A 79 6.51 -2.96 -6.63
N PHE A 80 7.77 -2.92 -7.08
CA PHE A 80 8.26 -3.80 -8.13
C PHE A 80 8.36 -5.27 -7.67
N GLU A 81 8.81 -5.50 -6.43
CA GLU A 81 8.87 -6.86 -5.88
C GLU A 81 7.47 -7.42 -5.58
N ALA A 82 6.52 -6.59 -5.14
CA ALA A 82 5.12 -6.97 -4.98
C ALA A 82 4.47 -7.38 -6.32
N GLU A 83 4.73 -6.65 -7.41
CA GLU A 83 4.31 -7.04 -8.76
C GLU A 83 4.82 -8.44 -9.11
N ASN A 84 6.11 -8.70 -8.89
CA ASN A 84 6.75 -9.99 -9.11
C ASN A 84 6.12 -11.10 -8.26
N ALA A 85 5.81 -10.84 -6.99
CA ALA A 85 5.18 -11.78 -6.08
C ALA A 85 3.75 -12.15 -6.55
N TYR A 86 2.95 -11.16 -6.94
CA TYR A 86 1.61 -11.42 -7.51
C TYR A 86 1.68 -12.20 -8.82
N ALA A 87 2.64 -11.89 -9.70
CA ALA A 87 2.86 -12.63 -10.95
C ALA A 87 3.26 -14.09 -10.68
N ALA A 88 4.16 -14.32 -9.72
CA ALA A 88 4.57 -15.66 -9.31
C ALA A 88 3.38 -16.48 -8.79
N ALA A 89 2.60 -15.94 -7.86
CA ALA A 89 1.42 -16.59 -7.31
C ALA A 89 0.34 -16.86 -8.37
N ALA A 90 0.18 -15.97 -9.36
CA ALA A 90 -0.76 -16.14 -10.47
C ALA A 90 -0.40 -17.32 -11.40
N SER A 91 0.82 -17.84 -11.34
CA SER A 91 1.23 -19.01 -12.11
C SER A 91 0.72 -20.34 -11.52
N HIS A 92 0.31 -20.37 -10.25
CA HIS A 92 -0.22 -21.54 -9.54
C HIS A 92 -1.37 -21.16 -8.59
N PRO A 93 -2.45 -20.57 -9.12
CA PRO A 93 -3.57 -20.11 -8.31
C PRO A 93 -4.37 -21.28 -7.76
N LEU A 94 -5.05 -21.08 -6.64
CA LEU A 94 -5.92 -22.08 -6.02
C LEU A 94 -7.12 -22.40 -6.90
N ASP A 95 -7.72 -21.38 -7.52
CA ASP A 95 -8.88 -21.47 -8.42
C ASP A 95 -8.92 -20.27 -9.39
N ASP A 96 -9.94 -20.23 -10.24
CA ASP A 96 -10.10 -19.17 -11.24
C ASP A 96 -10.33 -17.80 -10.59
N VAL A 97 -11.02 -17.72 -9.47
CA VAL A 97 -11.28 -16.45 -8.74
C VAL A 97 -9.97 -15.88 -8.19
N CYS A 98 -9.17 -16.74 -7.57
CA CYS A 98 -7.82 -16.37 -7.11
C CYS A 98 -6.92 -15.97 -8.29
N SER A 99 -7.00 -16.70 -9.42
CA SER A 99 -6.24 -16.39 -10.63
C SER A 99 -6.55 -14.98 -11.15
N ASP A 100 -7.83 -14.65 -11.28
CA ASP A 100 -8.25 -13.37 -11.81
C ASP A 100 -7.88 -12.22 -10.85
N PHE A 101 -8.02 -12.44 -9.54
CA PHE A 101 -7.60 -11.47 -8.54
C PHE A 101 -6.08 -11.21 -8.60
N LEU A 102 -5.26 -12.27 -8.60
CA LEU A 102 -3.80 -12.15 -8.64
C LEU A 102 -3.30 -11.44 -9.90
N LYS A 103 -3.85 -11.80 -11.07
CA LYS A 103 -3.55 -11.11 -12.34
C LYS A 103 -3.95 -9.65 -12.31
N GLY A 104 -5.11 -9.35 -11.73
CA GLY A 104 -5.59 -7.98 -11.55
C GLY A 104 -4.68 -7.16 -10.63
N LYS A 105 -4.18 -7.75 -9.54
CA LYS A 105 -3.22 -7.09 -8.65
C LYS A 105 -1.88 -6.87 -9.34
N CYS A 106 -1.36 -7.86 -10.06
CA CYS A 106 -0.15 -7.71 -10.87
C CYS A 106 -0.27 -6.52 -11.84
N ALA A 107 -1.35 -6.46 -12.63
CA ALA A 107 -1.58 -5.36 -13.57
C ALA A 107 -1.74 -4.00 -12.86
N SER A 108 -2.33 -3.98 -11.66
CA SER A 108 -2.46 -2.76 -10.86
C SER A 108 -1.11 -2.22 -10.38
N TYR A 109 -0.20 -3.11 -9.95
CA TYR A 109 1.15 -2.71 -9.56
C TYR A 109 1.99 -2.29 -10.77
N GLU A 110 1.88 -2.97 -11.91
CA GLU A 110 2.52 -2.56 -13.17
C GLU A 110 2.10 -1.13 -13.57
N GLU A 111 0.80 -0.83 -13.55
CA GLU A 111 0.29 0.51 -13.83
C GLU A 111 0.82 1.54 -12.80
N TYR A 112 0.82 1.19 -11.51
CA TYR A 112 1.32 2.05 -10.44
C TYR A 112 2.81 2.35 -10.61
N ASN A 113 3.63 1.32 -10.84
CA ASN A 113 5.07 1.45 -11.07
C ASN A 113 5.36 2.37 -12.28
N LEU A 114 4.64 2.18 -13.37
CA LEU A 114 4.81 2.99 -14.57
C LEU A 114 4.50 4.48 -14.32
N TYR A 115 3.36 4.78 -13.67
CA TYR A 115 2.90 6.15 -13.51
C TYR A 115 3.47 6.88 -12.30
N TYR A 116 3.85 6.16 -11.26
CA TYR A 116 4.30 6.76 -10.01
C TYR A 116 5.82 6.76 -9.88
N HIS A 117 6.47 5.66 -10.21
CA HIS A 117 7.93 5.53 -10.11
C HIS A 117 8.65 5.88 -11.41
N GLY A 118 8.02 5.73 -12.56
CA GLY A 118 8.57 6.12 -13.86
C GLY A 118 9.07 7.57 -13.92
N PRO A 119 8.34 8.58 -13.39
CA PRO A 119 8.81 9.97 -13.31
C PRO A 119 10.08 10.18 -12.48
N TRP A 120 10.40 9.26 -11.56
CA TRP A 120 11.65 9.24 -10.78
C TRP A 120 12.78 8.51 -11.50
N HIS A 121 12.53 8.04 -12.73
CA HIS A 121 13.46 7.21 -13.52
C HIS A 121 13.79 5.85 -12.88
N ILE A 122 12.98 5.36 -11.96
CA ILE A 122 13.06 4.01 -11.41
C ILE A 122 12.20 3.11 -12.29
N ARG A 123 12.80 2.11 -12.92
CA ARG A 123 12.16 1.25 -13.92
C ARG A 123 11.96 -0.19 -13.45
N ASP A 124 12.70 -0.57 -12.43
CA ASP A 124 12.66 -1.91 -11.82
C ASP A 124 13.33 -1.88 -10.44
N ALA A 125 13.20 -2.97 -9.68
CA ALA A 125 13.78 -3.09 -8.35
C ALA A 125 15.31 -2.97 -8.34
N SER A 126 15.99 -3.34 -9.42
CA SER A 126 17.47 -3.29 -9.50
C SER A 126 18.04 -1.86 -9.49
N GLY A 127 17.18 -0.88 -9.79
CA GLY A 127 17.52 0.54 -9.71
C GLY A 127 17.60 1.10 -8.28
N VAL A 128 17.27 0.29 -7.27
CA VAL A 128 17.20 0.71 -5.87
C VAL A 128 18.09 -0.19 -5.00
N ILE A 129 18.80 0.41 -4.07
CA ILE A 129 19.44 -0.31 -2.97
C ILE A 129 18.43 -0.34 -1.82
N PRO A 130 17.80 -1.50 -1.51
CA PRO A 130 16.82 -1.57 -0.47
C PRO A 130 17.44 -1.55 0.93
N ASP A 131 16.74 -0.94 1.87
CA ASP A 131 17.05 -1.09 3.29
C ASP A 131 16.68 -2.50 3.77
N ASP A 132 17.38 -3.01 4.79
CA ASP A 132 17.18 -4.37 5.30
C ASP A 132 15.73 -4.72 5.64
N PRO A 133 14.92 -3.86 6.29
CA PRO A 133 13.54 -4.17 6.59
C PRO A 133 12.68 -4.40 5.34
N ILE A 134 12.79 -3.52 4.34
CA ILE A 134 11.99 -3.63 3.12
C ILE A 134 12.41 -4.84 2.29
N LYS A 135 13.73 -5.08 2.21
CA LYS A 135 14.26 -6.27 1.54
C LYS A 135 13.76 -7.55 2.19
N SER A 136 13.82 -7.63 3.52
CA SER A 136 13.37 -8.82 4.26
C SER A 136 11.87 -9.09 4.06
N TYR A 137 11.07 -8.04 3.99
CA TYR A 137 9.64 -8.17 3.74
C TYR A 137 9.36 -8.64 2.30
N ALA A 138 9.98 -8.02 1.31
CA ALA A 138 9.85 -8.43 -0.09
C ALA A 138 10.36 -9.87 -0.34
N ASP A 139 11.49 -10.26 0.25
CA ASP A 139 12.01 -11.63 0.17
C ASP A 139 11.02 -12.64 0.79
N TYR A 140 10.35 -12.27 1.89
CA TYR A 140 9.32 -13.13 2.50
C TYR A 140 8.08 -13.25 1.63
N GLU A 141 7.59 -12.16 1.03
CA GLU A 141 6.49 -12.19 0.07
C GLU A 141 6.82 -13.07 -1.15
N ALA A 142 8.00 -12.90 -1.72
CA ALA A 142 8.47 -13.71 -2.84
C ALA A 142 8.55 -15.20 -2.48
N HIS A 143 9.02 -15.53 -1.25
CA HIS A 143 9.05 -16.89 -0.77
C HIS A 143 7.64 -17.48 -0.65
N VAL A 144 6.70 -16.76 -0.04
CA VAL A 144 5.31 -17.20 0.09
C VAL A 144 4.67 -17.36 -1.28
N ALA A 145 4.84 -16.39 -2.17
CA ALA A 145 4.30 -16.42 -3.53
C ALA A 145 4.80 -17.58 -4.36
N GLY A 146 6.04 -18.00 -4.15
CA GLY A 146 6.66 -19.08 -4.94
C GLY A 146 6.48 -20.49 -4.38
N HIS A 147 6.11 -20.63 -3.09
CA HIS A 147 6.19 -21.94 -2.42
C HIS A 147 4.92 -22.33 -1.66
N LEU A 148 4.00 -21.39 -1.40
CA LEU A 148 2.77 -21.66 -0.67
C LEU A 148 1.54 -21.37 -1.53
N ASP A 149 0.39 -21.90 -1.11
CA ASP A 149 -0.88 -21.65 -1.79
C ASP A 149 -1.23 -20.14 -1.76
N SER A 150 -1.85 -19.66 -2.83
CA SER A 150 -2.15 -18.25 -3.03
C SER A 150 -2.88 -17.54 -1.88
N PRO A 151 -3.75 -18.17 -1.06
CA PRO A 151 -4.35 -17.52 0.12
C PRO A 151 -3.33 -17.03 1.15
N TYR A 152 -2.18 -17.69 1.28
CA TYR A 152 -1.13 -17.23 2.21
C TYR A 152 -0.51 -15.91 1.75
N LEU A 153 -0.38 -15.70 0.43
CA LEU A 153 0.10 -14.42 -0.10
C LEU A 153 -0.86 -13.28 0.27
N PHE A 154 -2.17 -13.51 0.22
CA PHE A 154 -3.14 -12.47 0.62
C PHE A 154 -2.94 -12.02 2.07
N CYS A 155 -2.67 -12.97 2.97
CA CYS A 155 -2.38 -12.64 4.37
C CYS A 155 -1.09 -11.82 4.52
N VAL A 156 -0.04 -12.17 3.78
CA VAL A 156 1.25 -11.46 3.85
C VAL A 156 1.16 -10.07 3.23
N MET A 157 0.40 -9.92 2.14
CA MET A 157 0.21 -8.63 1.46
C MET A 157 -0.75 -7.68 2.20
N LEU A 158 -1.55 -8.18 3.16
CA LEU A 158 -2.54 -7.38 3.86
C LEU A 158 -1.98 -6.11 4.51
N PRO A 159 -0.81 -6.13 5.18
CA PRO A 159 -0.24 -4.91 5.76
C PRO A 159 -0.02 -3.81 4.73
N SER A 160 0.56 -4.13 3.59
CA SER A 160 0.83 -3.14 2.55
C SER A 160 -0.44 -2.63 1.87
N GLU A 161 -1.42 -3.50 1.66
CA GLU A 161 -2.66 -3.16 0.97
C GLU A 161 -3.62 -2.35 1.86
N TYR A 162 -3.81 -2.77 3.10
CA TYR A 162 -4.80 -2.16 3.99
C TYR A 162 -4.24 -1.07 4.89
N LEU A 163 -3.02 -1.20 5.39
CA LEU A 163 -2.40 -0.23 6.30
C LEU A 163 -2.33 1.17 5.67
N TRP A 164 -1.94 1.27 4.40
CA TRP A 164 -1.89 2.56 3.71
C TRP A 164 -3.26 3.23 3.60
N ASN A 165 -4.29 2.46 3.27
CA ASN A 165 -5.66 2.97 3.23
C ASN A 165 -6.12 3.44 4.62
N TRP A 166 -5.85 2.65 5.65
CA TRP A 166 -6.19 2.99 7.02
C TRP A 166 -5.45 4.25 7.49
N ILE A 167 -4.14 4.35 7.26
CA ILE A 167 -3.32 5.54 7.56
C ILE A 167 -3.86 6.77 6.84
N ALA A 168 -4.17 6.66 5.55
CA ALA A 168 -4.71 7.78 4.79
C ALA A 168 -6.01 8.32 5.41
N ASN A 169 -6.90 7.42 5.85
CA ASN A 169 -8.13 7.79 6.52
C ASN A 169 -7.89 8.46 7.89
N GLN A 170 -6.86 8.03 8.63
CA GLN A 170 -6.48 8.67 9.91
C GLN A 170 -5.86 10.07 9.73
N LEU A 171 -5.23 10.31 8.57
CA LEU A 171 -4.59 11.59 8.26
C LEU A 171 -5.51 12.60 7.57
N LEU A 172 -6.64 12.15 7.01
CA LEU A 172 -7.64 13.06 6.45
C LEU A 172 -8.21 13.93 7.57
N PRO A 173 -8.33 15.27 7.36
CA PRO A 173 -9.02 16.12 8.30
C PRO A 173 -10.45 15.63 8.44
N THR A 174 -10.90 15.31 9.64
CA THR A 174 -12.33 15.16 9.91
C THR A 174 -13.00 16.46 9.46
N ALA A 175 -13.84 16.37 8.44
CA ALA A 175 -14.63 17.51 8.01
C ALA A 175 -15.46 17.95 9.21
N SER A 176 -15.08 19.05 9.85
CA SER A 176 -15.91 19.67 10.86
C SER A 176 -17.23 20.01 10.18
N PRO A 177 -18.38 19.58 10.70
CA PRO A 177 -19.67 20.02 10.17
C PRO A 177 -19.67 21.53 10.19
N SER A 178 -19.81 22.13 9.00
CA SER A 178 -19.98 23.56 8.89
C SER A 178 -21.19 23.94 9.74
N THR A 179 -20.96 24.59 10.88
CA THR A 179 -21.98 25.32 11.61
C THR A 179 -22.43 26.45 10.68
N THR A 180 -23.40 26.16 9.83
CA THR A 180 -24.24 27.17 9.23
C THR A 180 -25.05 27.79 10.35
N SER A 181 -24.48 28.81 10.98
CA SER A 181 -25.22 29.78 11.79
C SER A 181 -26.03 30.60 10.80
N GLY A 182 -27.38 30.41 10.84
CA GLY A 182 -28.35 31.24 10.14
C GLY A 182 -28.38 32.69 10.69
#